data_1d8c68d9a1d3dd279b5d1f4df85ce68f
#
_entry.id   1d8c68d9a1d3dd279b5d1f4df85ce68f
#
_cell.length_a   1.000
_cell.length_b   1.000
_cell.length_c   1.000
_cell.angle_alpha   90.00
_cell.angle_beta   90.00
_cell.angle_gamma   90.00
#
_symmetry.space_group_name_H-M   'P 1'
#
loop_
_entity.id
_entity.type
_entity.pdbx_description
1 polymer ?
#
loop_
_entity_poly.entity_id
_entity_poly.type
_entity_poly.pdbx_seq_one_letter_code
_entity_poly.pdbx_strand_id
1 'polypeptide(L)'
;MAQTEGMAGLPFANDIIDDLKDNWTSNGGTQPIMTTKWKKKAVGVGSRNYEEIIVSIDSENPRLYSMISGIGSDGKFDYDWLHDISVTLDIYSSTSEERVLQIVDEILRILKNNVVSTINTREYIQIIPTNIVSLNEEFRNIFRYSMDVDAMRINP
;
A
#
# COMPACT_ATOMS: atom_id res chain seq x y z
N MET A 1 23.70 -6.39 -12.22
CA MET A 1 22.43 -6.32 -12.96
C MET A 1 21.29 -6.32 -11.95
N ALA A 2 20.48 -5.27 -11.92
CA ALA A 2 19.26 -5.32 -11.13
C ALA A 2 18.35 -6.41 -11.70
N GLN A 3 17.92 -7.34 -10.86
CA GLN A 3 16.91 -8.31 -11.28
C GLN A 3 15.61 -7.55 -11.59
N THR A 4 15.11 -7.76 -12.79
CA THR A 4 13.79 -7.24 -13.17
C THR A 4 12.74 -8.00 -12.35
N GLU A 5 11.97 -7.28 -11.55
CA GLU A 5 10.85 -7.87 -10.82
C GLU A 5 9.73 -8.17 -11.81
N GLY A 6 9.26 -9.41 -11.85
CA GLY A 6 8.17 -9.80 -12.73
C GLY A 6 6.85 -9.10 -12.39
N MET A 7 6.62 -8.88 -11.09
CA MET A 7 5.45 -8.16 -10.56
C MET A 7 5.89 -7.02 -9.67
N ALA A 8 5.22 -5.89 -9.77
CA ALA A 8 5.47 -4.73 -8.93
C ALA A 8 4.49 -4.63 -7.72
N GLY A 9 3.40 -5.38 -7.74
CA GLY A 9 2.36 -5.32 -6.70
C GLY A 9 2.83 -5.80 -5.34
N LEU A 10 3.56 -6.90 -5.26
CA LEU A 10 4.09 -7.42 -4.00
C LEU A 10 5.12 -6.48 -3.36
N PRO A 11 6.14 -6.00 -4.10
CA PRO A 11 7.03 -4.97 -3.57
C PRO A 11 6.29 -3.70 -3.14
N PHE A 12 5.30 -3.24 -3.91
CA PHE A 12 4.53 -2.05 -3.56
C PHE A 12 3.76 -2.22 -2.26
N ALA A 13 3.11 -3.36 -2.04
CA ALA A 13 2.39 -3.61 -0.79
C ALA A 13 3.32 -3.58 0.44
N ASN A 14 4.53 -4.10 0.32
CA ASN A 14 5.54 -3.99 1.37
C ASN A 14 6.07 -2.55 1.51
N ASP A 15 6.32 -1.87 0.41
CA ASP A 15 6.81 -0.49 0.41
C ASP A 15 5.82 0.47 1.06
N ILE A 16 4.51 0.31 0.81
CA ILE A 16 3.51 1.16 1.43
C ILE A 16 3.42 0.94 2.94
N ILE A 17 3.59 -0.29 3.41
CA ILE A 17 3.67 -0.59 4.84
C ILE A 17 4.87 0.10 5.46
N ASP A 18 6.03 0.01 4.84
CA ASP A 18 7.26 0.64 5.33
C ASP A 18 7.14 2.17 5.33
N ASP A 19 6.58 2.75 4.27
CA ASP A 19 6.33 4.19 4.18
C ASP A 19 5.39 4.69 5.29
N LEU A 20 4.31 3.97 5.55
CA LEU A 20 3.40 4.29 6.63
C LEU A 20 4.07 4.19 8.01
N LYS A 21 4.86 3.15 8.24
CA LYS A 21 5.59 2.98 9.51
C LYS A 21 6.61 4.08 9.74
N ASP A 22 7.39 4.39 8.73
CA ASP A 22 8.50 5.35 8.82
C ASP A 22 8.00 6.79 9.00
N ASN A 23 6.84 7.11 8.48
CA ASN A 23 6.26 8.46 8.50
C ASN A 23 5.10 8.64 9.49
N TRP A 24 4.80 7.62 10.29
CA TRP A 24 3.74 7.71 11.29
C TRP A 24 4.06 8.74 12.36
N THR A 25 3.07 9.58 12.69
CA THR A 25 3.20 10.62 13.71
C THR A 25 2.20 10.44 14.85
N SER A 26 2.36 11.24 15.89
CA SER A 26 1.44 11.28 17.04
C SER A 26 0.01 11.68 16.64
N ASN A 27 -0.18 12.33 15.49
CA ASN A 27 -1.51 12.66 14.96
C ASN A 27 -2.36 11.43 14.69
N GLY A 28 -1.72 10.33 14.27
CA GLY A 28 -2.36 9.04 14.07
C GLY A 28 -2.53 8.22 15.35
N GLY A 29 -2.05 8.73 16.49
CA GLY A 29 -2.02 7.98 17.74
C GLY A 29 -1.04 6.80 17.70
N THR A 30 -1.33 5.77 18.46
CA THR A 30 -0.51 4.55 18.46
C THR A 30 -0.52 3.91 17.07
N GLN A 31 0.66 3.54 16.58
CA GLN A 31 0.80 2.91 15.28
C GLN A 31 0.08 1.54 15.25
N PRO A 32 -0.85 1.31 14.32
CA PRO A 32 -1.50 0.02 14.17
C PRO A 32 -0.53 -1.08 13.71
N ILE A 33 -0.93 -2.32 13.89
CA ILE A 33 -0.23 -3.45 13.28
C ILE A 33 -0.48 -3.41 11.78
N MET A 34 0.58 -3.47 10.98
CA MET A 34 0.49 -3.41 9.52
C MET A 34 1.03 -4.70 8.92
N THR A 35 0.20 -5.38 8.16
CA THR A 35 0.53 -6.66 7.53
C THR A 35 0.00 -6.73 6.12
N THR A 36 0.59 -7.64 5.33
CA THR A 36 0.04 -8.03 4.05
C THR A 36 -0.90 -9.21 4.25
N LYS A 37 -1.89 -9.34 3.39
CA LYS A 37 -2.91 -10.40 3.50
C LYS A 37 -2.31 -11.81 3.60
N TRP A 38 -1.23 -12.06 2.85
CA TRP A 38 -0.57 -13.38 2.83
C TRP A 38 0.33 -13.65 4.05
N LYS A 39 0.66 -12.61 4.81
CA LYS A 39 1.45 -12.73 6.04
C LYS A 39 0.60 -12.60 7.30
N LYS A 40 -0.71 -12.52 7.14
CA LYS A 40 -1.61 -12.33 8.26
C LYS A 40 -1.49 -13.48 9.24
N LYS A 41 -1.13 -13.16 10.47
CA LYS A 41 -1.31 -14.07 11.59
C LYS A 41 -2.75 -13.94 12.07
N ALA A 42 -3.37 -15.06 12.42
CA ALA A 42 -4.67 -15.02 13.08
C ALA A 42 -4.55 -14.20 14.36
N VAL A 43 -5.30 -13.11 14.43
CA VAL A 43 -5.41 -12.34 15.66
C VAL A 43 -6.43 -13.06 16.54
N GLY A 44 -6.08 -13.31 17.79
CA GLY A 44 -6.95 -14.00 18.74
C GLY A 44 -8.29 -13.28 18.87
N VAL A 45 -9.38 -14.03 18.76
CA VAL A 45 -10.72 -13.52 19.02
C VAL A 45 -10.77 -13.06 20.49
N GLY A 46 -11.02 -11.76 20.71
CA GLY A 46 -11.15 -11.18 22.06
C GLY A 46 -10.07 -10.20 22.48
N SER A 47 -9.15 -9.82 21.60
CA SER A 47 -8.25 -8.70 21.86
C SER A 47 -9.04 -7.40 22.03
N ARG A 48 -9.00 -6.80 23.23
CA ARG A 48 -9.78 -5.59 23.55
C ARG A 48 -9.31 -4.34 22.82
N ASN A 49 -8.09 -4.32 22.31
CA ASN A 49 -7.48 -3.18 21.62
C ASN A 49 -6.87 -3.61 20.31
N TYR A 50 -7.72 -4.10 19.42
CA TYR A 50 -7.31 -4.55 18.11
C TYR A 50 -7.32 -3.38 17.12
N GLU A 51 -6.18 -3.08 16.57
CA GLU A 51 -6.00 -2.11 15.50
C GLU A 51 -5.04 -2.68 14.46
N GLU A 52 -5.50 -2.79 13.23
CA GLU A 52 -4.73 -3.42 12.16
C GLU A 52 -5.00 -2.75 10.81
N ILE A 53 -3.96 -2.67 10.02
CA ILE A 53 -4.04 -2.31 8.60
C ILE A 53 -3.56 -3.52 7.81
N ILE A 54 -4.42 -4.05 6.95
CA ILE A 54 -4.09 -5.18 6.08
C ILE A 54 -4.02 -4.68 4.65
N VAL A 55 -2.88 -4.87 4.00
CA VAL A 55 -2.67 -4.49 2.61
C VAL A 55 -2.81 -5.72 1.71
N SER A 56 -3.68 -5.62 0.72
CA SER A 56 -3.88 -6.66 -0.30
C SER A 56 -3.74 -6.09 -1.70
N ILE A 57 -3.19 -6.90 -2.61
CA ILE A 57 -3.07 -6.54 -4.02
C ILE A 57 -4.40 -6.84 -4.71
N ASP A 58 -4.97 -5.84 -5.38
CA ASP A 58 -6.22 -6.00 -6.14
C ASP A 58 -5.94 -6.28 -7.61
N SER A 59 -5.08 -5.48 -8.21
CA SER A 59 -4.75 -5.60 -9.62
C SER A 59 -3.37 -5.05 -9.93
N GLU A 60 -2.82 -5.53 -11.02
CA GLU A 60 -1.59 -5.04 -11.60
C GLU A 60 -1.68 -5.14 -13.12
N ASN A 61 -1.45 -4.02 -13.82
CA ASN A 61 -1.50 -3.94 -15.26
C ASN A 61 -0.16 -3.47 -15.82
N PRO A 62 0.71 -4.39 -16.25
CA PRO A 62 1.95 -4.01 -16.92
C PRO A 62 1.63 -3.48 -18.32
N ARG A 63 2.26 -2.36 -18.68
CA ARG A 63 2.17 -1.75 -20.00
C ARG A 63 3.56 -1.43 -20.51
N LEU A 64 3.79 -1.62 -21.80
CA LEU A 64 5.04 -1.17 -22.43
C LEU A 64 5.02 0.36 -22.45
N TYR A 65 5.96 0.96 -21.72
CA TYR A 65 6.02 2.42 -21.56
C TYR A 65 6.97 3.08 -22.56
N SER A 66 8.15 2.52 -22.70
CA SER A 66 9.18 3.04 -23.58
C SER A 66 9.40 2.09 -24.77
N MET A 67 9.64 2.65 -25.92
CA MET A 67 9.94 1.82 -27.08
C MET A 67 11.32 1.17 -26.96
N ILE A 68 12.30 1.87 -26.42
CA ILE A 68 13.66 1.34 -26.23
C ILE A 68 14.33 2.12 -25.11
N SER A 69 14.77 1.44 -24.04
CA SER A 69 15.56 2.06 -22.98
C SER A 69 17.07 1.89 -23.20
N GLY A 70 17.48 0.95 -24.02
CA GLY A 70 18.87 0.67 -24.32
C GLY A 70 19.07 -0.63 -25.09
N ILE A 71 20.31 -1.02 -25.22
CA ILE A 71 20.71 -2.32 -25.76
C ILE A 71 21.40 -3.10 -24.65
N GLY A 72 20.83 -4.27 -24.34
CA GLY A 72 21.39 -5.18 -23.36
C GLY A 72 22.71 -5.80 -23.79
N SER A 73 23.42 -6.43 -22.86
CA SER A 73 24.67 -7.11 -23.11
C SER A 73 24.55 -8.30 -24.09
N ASP A 74 23.33 -8.79 -24.29
CA ASP A 74 22.99 -9.83 -25.25
C ASP A 74 22.71 -9.29 -26.67
N GLY A 75 22.84 -7.99 -26.87
CA GLY A 75 22.56 -7.30 -28.15
C GLY A 75 21.08 -7.10 -28.45
N LYS A 76 20.19 -7.40 -27.51
CA LYS A 76 18.76 -7.17 -27.65
C LYS A 76 18.36 -5.82 -27.10
N PHE A 77 17.25 -5.27 -27.59
CA PHE A 77 16.70 -4.05 -27.08
C PHE A 77 16.05 -4.25 -25.71
N ASP A 78 16.35 -3.36 -24.79
CA ASP A 78 15.68 -3.30 -23.49
C ASP A 78 14.49 -2.36 -23.58
N TYR A 79 13.40 -2.75 -22.90
CA TYR A 79 12.16 -1.98 -22.83
C TYR A 79 11.82 -1.67 -21.38
N ASP A 80 11.29 -0.48 -21.14
CA ASP A 80 10.72 -0.12 -19.85
C ASP A 80 9.25 -0.46 -19.81
N TRP A 81 8.83 -1.03 -18.69
CA TRP A 81 7.45 -1.35 -18.41
C TRP A 81 6.88 -0.40 -17.36
N LEU A 82 5.69 0.10 -17.64
CA LEU A 82 4.90 0.84 -16.67
C LEU A 82 3.95 -0.14 -15.99
N HIS A 83 4.01 -0.20 -14.68
CA HIS A 83 3.07 -0.98 -13.89
C HIS A 83 2.06 -0.06 -13.23
N ASP A 84 0.79 -0.24 -13.58
CA ASP A 84 -0.34 0.32 -12.84
C ASP A 84 -0.74 -0.69 -11.78
N ILE A 85 -0.62 -0.32 -10.52
CA ILE A 85 -0.83 -1.20 -9.38
C ILE A 85 -1.97 -0.65 -8.54
N SER A 86 -2.91 -1.49 -8.16
CA SER A 86 -3.95 -1.15 -7.19
C SER A 86 -3.86 -2.07 -5.99
N VAL A 87 -3.82 -1.50 -4.80
CA VAL A 87 -3.88 -2.22 -3.53
C VAL A 87 -5.02 -1.68 -2.70
N THR A 88 -5.56 -2.52 -1.83
CA THR A 88 -6.56 -2.14 -0.84
C THR A 88 -5.95 -2.19 0.55
N LEU A 89 -6.14 -1.13 1.30
CA LEU A 89 -5.86 -1.07 2.72
C LEU A 89 -7.17 -1.31 3.48
N ASP A 90 -7.26 -2.42 4.19
CA ASP A 90 -8.32 -2.69 5.14
C ASP A 90 -7.89 -2.22 6.52
N ILE A 91 -8.59 -1.23 7.06
CA ILE A 91 -8.26 -0.55 8.30
C ILE A 91 -9.30 -0.91 9.36
N TYR A 92 -8.85 -1.55 10.43
CA TYR A 92 -9.71 -2.06 11.50
C TYR A 92 -9.38 -1.42 12.84
N SER A 93 -10.42 -1.16 13.62
CA SER A 93 -10.32 -0.84 15.05
C SER A 93 -11.47 -1.48 15.81
N SER A 94 -11.19 -2.01 16.98
CA SER A 94 -12.19 -2.48 17.94
C SER A 94 -12.60 -1.43 18.95
N THR A 95 -11.97 -0.25 18.92
CA THR A 95 -12.16 0.81 19.92
C THR A 95 -13.35 1.71 19.61
N SER A 96 -13.32 2.39 18.46
CA SER A 96 -14.36 3.33 18.04
C SER A 96 -14.22 3.71 16.57
N GLU A 97 -15.28 4.26 16.00
CA GLU A 97 -15.25 4.83 14.65
C GLU A 97 -14.31 6.04 14.58
N GLU A 98 -14.30 6.86 15.61
CA GLU A 98 -13.39 8.01 15.72
C GLU A 98 -11.93 7.58 15.64
N ARG A 99 -11.58 6.47 16.27
CA ARG A 99 -10.23 5.93 16.23
C ARG A 99 -9.84 5.45 14.83
N VAL A 100 -10.74 4.76 14.15
CA VAL A 100 -10.49 4.31 12.78
C VAL A 100 -10.34 5.50 11.83
N LEU A 101 -11.15 6.55 11.98
CA LEU A 101 -11.03 7.78 11.20
C LEU A 101 -9.70 8.49 11.46
N GLN A 102 -9.23 8.52 12.70
CA GLN A 102 -7.91 9.07 13.03
C GLN A 102 -6.79 8.33 12.28
N ILE A 103 -6.88 7.02 12.19
CA ILE A 103 -5.92 6.19 11.44
C ILE A 103 -6.00 6.52 9.94
N VAL A 104 -7.21 6.59 9.39
CA VAL A 104 -7.44 6.94 7.98
C VAL A 104 -6.84 8.32 7.66
N ASP A 105 -7.07 9.31 8.50
CA ASP A 105 -6.53 10.66 8.32
C ASP A 105 -5.00 10.67 8.31
N GLU A 106 -4.38 9.91 9.19
CA GLU A 106 -2.90 9.80 9.21
C GLU A 106 -2.37 9.13 7.95
N ILE A 107 -3.01 8.06 7.49
CA ILE A 107 -2.64 7.41 6.22
C ILE A 107 -2.75 8.40 5.06
N LEU A 108 -3.87 9.14 4.98
CA LEU A 108 -4.06 10.16 3.94
C LEU A 108 -2.99 11.24 3.99
N ARG A 109 -2.63 11.69 5.18
CA ARG A 109 -1.56 12.69 5.36
C ARG A 109 -0.23 12.18 4.78
N ILE A 110 0.13 10.96 5.11
CA ILE A 110 1.39 10.35 4.64
C ILE A 110 1.36 10.18 3.11
N LEU A 111 0.29 9.60 2.57
CA LEU A 111 0.19 9.35 1.14
C LEU A 111 0.13 10.63 0.30
N LYS A 112 -0.57 11.67 0.78
CA LYS A 112 -0.61 12.97 0.09
C LYS A 112 0.75 13.68 0.06
N ASN A 113 1.60 13.43 1.04
CA ASN A 113 2.95 13.97 1.06
C ASN A 113 3.92 13.17 0.18
N ASN A 114 3.59 11.94 -0.15
CA ASN A 114 4.46 11.00 -0.85
C ASN A 114 3.90 10.60 -2.23
N VAL A 115 3.21 11.49 -2.91
CA VAL A 115 2.60 11.22 -4.23
C VAL A 115 3.64 10.77 -5.25
N VAL A 116 4.79 11.42 -5.25
CA VAL A 116 5.96 11.00 -6.03
C VAL A 116 7.05 10.70 -5.02
N SER A 117 7.46 9.45 -4.93
CA SER A 117 8.41 9.05 -3.89
C SER A 117 9.28 7.87 -4.29
N THR A 118 10.44 7.79 -3.63
CA THR A 118 11.31 6.62 -3.66
C THR A 118 11.19 5.90 -2.32
N ILE A 119 10.72 4.67 -2.36
CA ILE A 119 10.55 3.84 -1.18
C ILE A 119 11.35 2.56 -1.37
N ASN A 120 12.23 2.23 -0.42
CA ASN A 120 13.09 1.04 -0.51
C ASN A 120 13.84 0.93 -1.85
N THR A 121 14.40 2.05 -2.31
CA THR A 121 15.12 2.18 -3.60
C THR A 121 14.24 2.07 -4.86
N ARG A 122 12.92 1.91 -4.72
CA ARG A 122 11.97 1.86 -5.83
C ARG A 122 11.35 3.22 -6.06
N GLU A 123 11.39 3.67 -7.31
CA GLU A 123 10.83 4.95 -7.71
C GLU A 123 9.38 4.78 -8.16
N TYR A 124 8.48 5.46 -7.47
CA TYR A 124 7.07 5.54 -7.82
C TYR A 124 6.79 6.89 -8.47
N ILE A 125 6.25 6.86 -9.67
CA ILE A 125 5.85 8.08 -10.40
C ILE A 125 4.63 8.70 -9.73
N GLN A 126 3.76 7.86 -9.20
CA GLN A 126 2.52 8.28 -8.60
C GLN A 126 2.03 7.27 -7.57
N ILE A 127 1.61 7.76 -6.40
CA ILE A 127 0.91 6.99 -5.38
C ILE A 127 -0.29 7.83 -4.95
N ILE A 128 -1.51 7.36 -5.20
CA ILE A 128 -2.73 8.11 -4.97
C ILE A 128 -3.76 7.26 -4.22
N PRO A 129 -4.25 7.71 -3.05
CA PRO A 129 -5.45 7.14 -2.45
C PRO A 129 -6.67 7.50 -3.31
N THR A 130 -7.53 6.54 -3.57
CA THR A 130 -8.67 6.76 -4.47
C THR A 130 -10.00 6.60 -3.78
N ASN A 131 -10.36 5.44 -3.36
CA ASN A 131 -11.70 5.16 -2.87
C ASN A 131 -11.68 4.82 -1.37
N ILE A 132 -12.44 5.56 -0.57
CA ILE A 132 -12.53 5.33 0.88
C ILE A 132 -13.98 4.99 1.21
N VAL A 133 -14.20 3.79 1.74
CA VAL A 133 -15.52 3.25 2.03
C VAL A 133 -15.60 2.80 3.48
N SER A 134 -16.67 3.20 4.16
CA SER A 134 -16.99 2.70 5.49
C SER A 134 -17.65 1.31 5.39
N LEU A 135 -17.10 0.36 6.10
CA LEU A 135 -17.58 -1.02 6.17
C LEU A 135 -17.83 -1.45 7.64
N ASN A 136 -18.31 -0.53 8.46
CA ASN A 136 -18.51 -0.76 9.88
C ASN A 136 -19.52 -1.88 10.15
N GLU A 137 -19.18 -2.77 11.09
CA GLU A 137 -20.06 -3.79 11.62
C GLU A 137 -20.41 -3.45 13.08
N GLU A 138 -21.39 -2.58 13.28
CA GLU A 138 -21.76 -2.05 14.60
C GLU A 138 -22.12 -3.14 15.61
N PHE A 139 -22.81 -4.19 15.16
CA PHE A 139 -23.24 -5.29 16.06
C PHE A 139 -22.08 -6.14 16.59
N ARG A 140 -20.88 -6.04 16.00
CA ARG A 140 -19.66 -6.73 16.44
C ARG A 140 -18.65 -5.81 17.08
N ASN A 141 -18.94 -4.52 17.23
CA ASN A 141 -17.99 -3.49 17.64
C ASN A 141 -16.72 -3.51 16.79
N ILE A 142 -16.88 -3.77 15.50
CA ILE A 142 -15.79 -3.71 14.53
C ILE A 142 -16.01 -2.48 13.64
N PHE A 143 -15.07 -1.57 13.72
CA PHE A 143 -15.03 -0.38 12.88
C PHE A 143 -14.01 -0.61 11.79
N ARG A 144 -14.47 -0.55 10.54
CA ARG A 144 -13.66 -0.88 9.37
C ARG A 144 -13.85 0.14 8.28
N TYR A 145 -12.73 0.56 7.72
CA TYR A 145 -12.68 1.35 6.49
C TYR A 145 -11.81 0.63 5.48
N SER A 146 -12.19 0.73 4.21
CA SER A 146 -11.42 0.23 3.09
C SER A 146 -10.94 1.42 2.28
N MET A 147 -9.65 1.44 1.93
CA MET A 147 -9.05 2.48 1.12
C MET A 147 -8.29 1.84 -0.03
N ASP A 148 -8.62 2.24 -1.24
CA ASP A 148 -7.85 1.85 -2.41
C ASP A 148 -6.71 2.83 -2.63
N VAL A 149 -5.55 2.30 -2.98
CA VAL A 149 -4.37 3.09 -3.32
C VAL A 149 -3.84 2.62 -4.67
N ASP A 150 -3.80 3.55 -5.61
CA ASP A 150 -3.28 3.31 -6.93
C ASP A 150 -1.86 3.86 -7.05
N ALA A 151 -1.00 3.10 -7.66
CA ALA A 151 0.39 3.50 -7.90
C ALA A 151 0.82 3.22 -9.32
N MET A 152 1.76 4.02 -9.77
CA MET A 152 2.47 3.83 -11.03
C MET A 152 3.97 3.71 -10.77
N ARG A 153 4.58 2.68 -11.33
CA ARG A 153 6.02 2.45 -11.24
C ARG A 153 6.58 2.06 -12.59
N ILE A 154 7.71 2.65 -12.95
CA ILE A 154 8.50 2.14 -14.07
C ILE A 154 9.36 1.00 -13.56
N ASN A 155 9.22 -0.14 -14.19
CA ASN A 155 10.00 -1.34 -13.90
C ASN A 155 10.86 -1.66 -15.13
N PRO A 156 12.18 -1.47 -15.04
CA PRO A 156 13.09 -1.75 -16.15
C PRO A 156 13.19 -3.24 -16.48
#